data_ec40aa5cd888f44d4d4f840896ad7532
#
_entry.id   ec40aa5cd888f44d4d4f840896ad7532
#
_cell.length_a   1.000
_cell.length_b   1.000
_cell.length_c   1.000
_cell.angle_alpha   90.00
_cell.angle_beta   90.00
_cell.angle_gamma   90.00
#
_symmetry.space_group_name_H-M   'P 1'
#
loop_
_entity.id
_entity.type
_entity.pdbx_description
1 polymer ?
#
loop_
_entity_poly.entity_id
_entity_poly.type
_entity_poly.pdbx_seq_one_letter_code
_entity_poly.pdbx_strand_id
1 'polypeptide(L)'
;MFKNAAEIFAYIKKEDVKLVDVRFTDLPGIQHHFNVPVESFDEAVFTDGLMFDGSSIRGFQTINESDMKLLPVPESAYIDPYRKEKTLIIIFSVHNPVDNTPYSRDPRGVVARAVDYMRSLGIADTAFFAPEAEFYVFDSVRFKTGINSAVHEIESYEGAWNTGVEYDADGTPNRGYRTRVKGGYFPVSPTDQ
;
A
#
# COMPACT_ATOMS: atom_id res chain seq x y z
N MET A 1 11.55 13.61 -3.90
CA MET A 1 10.13 13.74 -4.28
C MET A 1 10.12 14.37 -5.67
N PHE A 2 9.54 13.71 -6.66
CA PHE A 2 9.51 14.17 -8.05
C PHE A 2 8.41 15.21 -8.24
N LYS A 3 8.66 16.19 -9.09
CA LYS A 3 7.71 17.31 -9.31
C LYS A 3 6.90 17.18 -10.61
N ASN A 4 7.38 16.39 -11.55
CA ASN A 4 6.80 16.29 -12.89
C ASN A 4 7.26 15.03 -13.63
N ALA A 5 6.67 14.79 -14.80
CA ALA A 5 7.01 13.67 -15.67
C ALA A 5 8.49 13.64 -16.07
N ALA A 6 9.08 14.78 -16.44
CA ALA A 6 10.46 14.84 -16.89
C ALA A 6 11.45 14.33 -15.84
N GLU A 7 11.24 14.66 -14.57
CA GLU A 7 12.06 14.15 -13.46
C GLU A 7 11.90 12.63 -13.29
N ILE A 8 10.69 12.10 -13.46
CA ILE A 8 10.42 10.65 -13.41
C ILE A 8 11.14 9.94 -14.54
N PHE A 9 11.04 10.41 -15.78
CA PHE A 9 11.73 9.78 -16.92
C PHE A 9 13.25 9.86 -16.80
N ALA A 10 13.78 11.00 -16.34
CA ALA A 10 15.20 11.11 -16.05
C ALA A 10 15.66 10.07 -14.99
N TYR A 11 14.86 9.88 -13.97
CA TYR A 11 15.12 8.90 -12.91
C TYR A 11 15.01 7.46 -13.41
N ILE A 12 13.96 7.12 -14.17
CA ILE A 12 13.78 5.82 -14.82
C ILE A 12 15.04 5.44 -15.61
N LYS A 13 15.52 6.35 -16.44
CA LYS A 13 16.73 6.15 -17.25
C LYS A 13 17.99 6.02 -16.41
N LYS A 14 18.17 6.90 -15.42
CA LYS A 14 19.34 6.90 -14.54
C LYS A 14 19.47 5.61 -13.74
N GLU A 15 18.34 5.12 -13.21
CA GLU A 15 18.30 3.98 -12.32
C GLU A 15 18.07 2.65 -13.05
N ASP A 16 17.94 2.65 -14.37
CA ASP A 16 17.66 1.47 -15.18
C ASP A 16 16.39 0.72 -14.72
N VAL A 17 15.32 1.50 -14.47
CA VAL A 17 14.02 0.94 -14.08
C VAL A 17 13.44 0.12 -15.24
N LYS A 18 12.86 -1.03 -14.95
CA LYS A 18 12.28 -1.95 -15.94
C LYS A 18 10.77 -1.91 -15.98
N LEU A 19 10.14 -1.67 -14.84
CA LEU A 19 8.68 -1.69 -14.68
C LEU A 19 8.21 -0.46 -13.93
N VAL A 20 7.06 0.05 -14.30
CA VAL A 20 6.28 0.98 -13.49
C VAL A 20 5.12 0.22 -12.87
N ASP A 21 5.03 0.23 -11.54
CA ASP A 21 3.93 -0.36 -10.80
C ASP A 21 2.89 0.74 -10.52
N VAL A 22 1.81 0.70 -11.29
CA VAL A 22 0.67 1.61 -11.19
C VAL A 22 -0.17 1.21 -10.00
N ARG A 23 -0.31 2.09 -9.01
CA ARG A 23 -1.09 1.80 -7.81
C ARG A 23 -2.20 2.81 -7.61
N PHE A 24 -3.37 2.34 -7.21
CA PHE A 24 -4.50 3.17 -6.79
C PHE A 24 -5.27 2.48 -5.67
N THR A 25 -6.12 3.21 -4.98
CA THR A 25 -6.81 2.70 -3.79
C THR A 25 -8.32 2.72 -4.03
N ASP A 26 -9.01 1.66 -3.65
CA ASP A 26 -10.47 1.60 -3.71
C ASP A 26 -11.13 2.24 -2.48
N LEU A 27 -12.47 2.32 -2.50
CA LEU A 27 -13.24 2.92 -1.42
C LEU A 27 -13.07 2.22 -0.05
N PRO A 28 -12.99 0.88 0.05
CA PRO A 28 -12.64 0.18 1.28
C PRO A 28 -11.20 0.38 1.77
N GLY A 29 -10.32 0.98 0.98
CA GLY A 29 -8.93 1.22 1.33
C GLY A 29 -7.96 0.15 0.84
N ILE A 30 -8.40 -0.77 -0.03
CA ILE A 30 -7.51 -1.78 -0.62
C ILE A 30 -6.73 -1.16 -1.77
N GLN A 31 -5.42 -1.36 -1.76
CA GLN A 31 -4.55 -0.92 -2.83
C GLN A 31 -4.55 -1.95 -3.96
N HIS A 32 -4.92 -1.50 -5.15
CA HIS A 32 -4.86 -2.25 -6.40
C HIS A 32 -3.63 -1.86 -7.21
N HIS A 33 -3.16 -2.76 -8.06
CA HIS A 33 -2.03 -2.46 -8.91
C HIS A 33 -1.99 -3.28 -10.19
N PHE A 34 -1.25 -2.77 -11.16
CA PHE A 34 -0.75 -3.51 -12.32
C PHE A 34 0.60 -2.92 -12.77
N ASN A 35 1.37 -3.72 -13.50
CA ASN A 35 2.67 -3.29 -14.00
C ASN A 35 2.61 -2.89 -15.46
N VAL A 36 3.33 -1.82 -15.79
CA VAL A 36 3.56 -1.36 -17.15
C VAL A 36 5.06 -1.46 -17.44
N PRO A 37 5.50 -2.14 -18.50
CA PRO A 37 6.89 -2.07 -18.94
C PRO A 37 7.29 -0.63 -19.26
N VAL A 38 8.53 -0.25 -18.94
CA VAL A 38 8.99 1.13 -19.14
C VAL A 38 8.90 1.54 -20.60
N GLU A 39 9.08 0.60 -21.54
CA GLU A 39 8.97 0.86 -22.98
C GLU A 39 7.54 1.27 -23.42
N SER A 40 6.53 0.96 -22.62
CA SER A 40 5.13 1.32 -22.84
C SER A 40 4.65 2.45 -21.93
N PHE A 41 5.53 3.00 -21.12
CA PHE A 41 5.23 4.09 -20.19
C PHE A 41 5.86 5.38 -20.72
N ASP A 42 5.08 6.19 -21.38
CA ASP A 42 5.53 7.44 -22.03
C ASP A 42 4.94 8.70 -21.36
N GLU A 43 5.31 9.87 -21.89
CA GLU A 43 4.86 11.16 -21.34
C GLU A 43 3.35 11.37 -21.48
N ALA A 44 2.70 10.72 -22.45
CA ALA A 44 1.25 10.83 -22.64
C ALA A 44 0.48 10.27 -21.44
N VAL A 45 1.06 9.36 -20.68
CA VAL A 45 0.44 8.84 -19.45
C VAL A 45 0.17 9.96 -18.43
N PHE A 46 0.94 11.02 -18.42
CA PHE A 46 0.76 12.15 -17.50
C PHE A 46 -0.34 13.12 -17.93
N THR A 47 -0.77 13.09 -19.17
CA THR A 47 -1.84 13.93 -19.73
C THR A 47 -3.11 13.11 -20.02
N ASP A 48 -2.93 11.98 -20.69
CA ASP A 48 -4.03 11.16 -21.18
C ASP A 48 -4.43 10.07 -20.17
N GLY A 49 -3.50 9.72 -19.26
CA GLY A 49 -3.70 8.69 -18.25
C GLY A 49 -3.63 7.27 -18.78
N LEU A 50 -3.89 6.33 -17.90
CA LEU A 50 -4.08 4.91 -18.21
C LEU A 50 -5.52 4.52 -17.98
N MET A 51 -6.11 3.78 -18.92
CA MET A 51 -7.49 3.31 -18.81
C MET A 51 -7.56 1.98 -18.07
N PHE A 52 -8.60 1.80 -17.27
CA PHE A 52 -8.89 0.54 -16.61
C PHE A 52 -10.40 0.34 -16.47
N ASP A 53 -10.81 -0.91 -16.25
CA ASP A 53 -12.21 -1.29 -16.02
C ASP A 53 -12.60 -1.06 -14.55
N GLY A 54 -13.29 0.04 -14.29
CA GLY A 54 -13.79 0.38 -12.95
C GLY A 54 -14.87 -0.56 -12.42
N SER A 55 -15.51 -1.37 -13.28
CA SER A 55 -16.51 -2.37 -12.84
C SER A 55 -15.83 -3.55 -12.13
N SER A 56 -14.56 -3.77 -12.38
CA SER A 56 -13.74 -4.76 -11.68
C SER A 56 -13.38 -4.35 -10.26
N ILE A 57 -13.59 -3.09 -9.89
CA ILE A 57 -13.29 -2.55 -8.57
C ILE A 57 -14.56 -2.41 -7.74
N ARG A 58 -14.60 -3.09 -6.61
CA ARG A 58 -15.78 -3.09 -5.75
C ARG A 58 -16.16 -1.67 -5.30
N GLY A 59 -17.39 -1.27 -5.62
CA GLY A 59 -17.93 0.03 -5.23
C GLY A 59 -17.59 1.18 -6.17
N PHE A 60 -16.86 0.94 -7.27
CA PHE A 60 -16.58 1.98 -8.27
C PHE A 60 -17.74 2.10 -9.26
N GLN A 61 -17.71 1.43 -10.38
CA GLN A 61 -18.64 1.61 -11.47
C GLN A 61 -19.43 0.34 -11.79
N THR A 62 -20.49 0.50 -12.58
CA THR A 62 -21.24 -0.60 -13.19
C THR A 62 -20.69 -0.90 -14.59
N ILE A 63 -20.99 -2.08 -15.12
CA ILE A 63 -20.42 -2.55 -16.39
C ILE A 63 -20.74 -1.65 -17.59
N ASN A 64 -21.85 -0.95 -17.58
CA ASN A 64 -22.27 -0.05 -18.64
C ASN A 64 -21.54 1.32 -18.62
N GLU A 65 -20.82 1.63 -17.57
CA GLU A 65 -20.04 2.85 -17.39
C GLU A 65 -18.66 2.52 -16.80
N SER A 66 -18.08 1.42 -17.28
CA SER A 66 -16.91 0.81 -16.63
C SER A 66 -15.60 1.53 -16.87
N ASP A 67 -15.47 2.26 -17.97
CA ASP A 67 -14.20 2.91 -18.31
C ASP A 67 -13.85 4.01 -17.32
N MET A 68 -12.65 3.89 -16.74
CA MET A 68 -12.09 4.83 -15.78
C MET A 68 -10.65 5.18 -16.19
N LYS A 69 -10.18 6.35 -15.74
CA LYS A 69 -8.85 6.87 -16.02
C LYS A 69 -8.01 6.97 -14.76
N LEU A 70 -6.73 6.61 -14.88
CA LEU A 70 -5.71 6.77 -13.86
C LEU A 70 -4.71 7.85 -14.29
N LEU A 71 -4.53 8.88 -13.47
CA LEU A 71 -3.51 9.91 -13.66
C LEU A 71 -2.41 9.80 -12.60
N PRO A 72 -1.13 9.76 -13.00
CA PRO A 72 -0.03 9.60 -12.05
C PRO A 72 0.14 10.81 -11.14
N VAL A 73 0.55 10.55 -9.91
CA VAL A 73 0.94 11.56 -8.92
C VAL A 73 2.46 11.51 -8.75
N PRO A 74 3.23 12.35 -9.44
CA PRO A 74 4.69 12.27 -9.49
C PRO A 74 5.35 12.25 -8.11
N GLU A 75 4.85 13.04 -7.18
CA GLU A 75 5.39 13.17 -5.82
C GLU A 75 5.34 11.87 -5.02
N SER A 76 4.50 10.92 -5.44
CA SER A 76 4.33 9.63 -4.77
C SER A 76 5.33 8.57 -5.20
N ALA A 77 6.14 8.85 -6.23
CA ALA A 77 6.97 7.82 -6.86
C ALA A 77 8.17 7.42 -5.98
N TYR A 78 8.41 6.11 -5.89
CA TYR A 78 9.56 5.53 -5.20
C TYR A 78 9.91 4.14 -5.76
N ILE A 79 11.15 3.69 -5.57
CA ILE A 79 11.58 2.34 -5.97
C ILE A 79 11.03 1.31 -4.99
N ASP A 80 10.49 0.22 -5.52
CA ASP A 80 10.10 -0.95 -4.72
C ASP A 80 11.36 -1.68 -4.22
N PRO A 81 11.61 -1.71 -2.90
CA PRO A 81 12.83 -2.33 -2.35
C PRO A 81 12.79 -3.85 -2.36
N TYR A 82 11.65 -4.48 -2.65
CA TYR A 82 11.44 -5.92 -2.53
C TYR A 82 11.43 -6.65 -3.88
N ARG A 83 11.31 -5.93 -4.98
CA ARG A 83 11.26 -6.52 -6.32
C ARG A 83 12.66 -6.84 -6.85
N LYS A 84 12.81 -8.02 -7.48
CA LYS A 84 14.06 -8.41 -8.16
C LYS A 84 14.34 -7.51 -9.36
N GLU A 85 13.33 -7.31 -10.21
CA GLU A 85 13.39 -6.35 -11.31
C GLU A 85 13.11 -4.95 -10.78
N LYS A 86 14.01 -4.01 -11.09
CA LYS A 86 13.89 -2.64 -10.60
C LYS A 86 12.56 -2.02 -11.05
N THR A 87 11.68 -1.77 -10.11
CA THR A 87 10.31 -1.33 -10.31
C THR A 87 10.10 0.02 -9.65
N LEU A 88 9.58 0.99 -10.39
CA LEU A 88 9.15 2.27 -9.86
C LEU A 88 7.67 2.21 -9.52
N ILE A 89 7.33 2.33 -8.26
CA ILE A 89 5.95 2.49 -7.81
C ILE A 89 5.53 3.93 -8.01
N ILE A 90 4.36 4.13 -8.59
CA ILE A 90 3.70 5.44 -8.67
C ILE A 90 2.25 5.26 -8.24
N ILE A 91 1.76 6.13 -7.36
CA ILE A 91 0.35 6.17 -7.01
C ILE A 91 -0.39 7.05 -8.01
N PHE A 92 -1.56 6.58 -8.41
CA PHE A 92 -2.43 7.24 -9.39
C PHE A 92 -3.71 7.71 -8.71
N SER A 93 -4.23 8.82 -9.17
CA SER A 93 -5.57 9.30 -8.85
C SER A 93 -6.56 8.83 -9.90
N VAL A 94 -7.77 8.51 -9.47
CA VAL A 94 -8.83 8.02 -10.36
C VAL A 94 -9.65 9.20 -10.89
N HIS A 95 -9.91 9.21 -12.18
CA HIS A 95 -10.64 10.27 -12.88
C HIS A 95 -11.71 9.71 -13.79
N ASN A 96 -12.72 10.53 -14.08
CA ASN A 96 -13.72 10.25 -15.11
C ASN A 96 -13.08 10.45 -16.49
N PRO A 97 -13.24 9.51 -17.41
CA PRO A 97 -12.56 9.57 -18.72
C PRO A 97 -13.09 10.66 -19.64
N VAL A 98 -14.39 11.04 -19.48
CA VAL A 98 -15.06 11.98 -20.38
C VAL A 98 -14.67 13.43 -20.13
N ASP A 99 -14.67 13.85 -18.87
CA ASP A 99 -14.47 15.25 -18.47
C ASP A 99 -13.19 15.47 -17.65
N ASN A 100 -12.43 14.39 -17.43
CA ASN A 100 -11.18 14.41 -16.66
C ASN A 100 -11.32 14.91 -15.22
N THR A 101 -12.55 14.93 -14.68
CA THR A 101 -12.76 15.31 -13.29
C THR A 101 -12.33 14.22 -12.32
N PRO A 102 -11.82 14.57 -11.13
CA PRO A 102 -11.50 13.58 -10.10
C PRO A 102 -12.72 12.73 -9.75
N TYR A 103 -12.53 11.42 -9.70
CA TYR A 103 -13.60 10.49 -9.36
C TYR A 103 -14.03 10.66 -7.90
N SER A 104 -15.34 10.77 -7.67
CA SER A 104 -15.90 11.11 -6.36
C SER A 104 -15.60 10.08 -5.26
N ARG A 105 -15.43 8.80 -5.64
CA ARG A 105 -15.16 7.69 -4.72
C ARG A 105 -13.68 7.33 -4.62
N ASP A 106 -12.81 8.10 -5.25
CA ASP A 106 -11.36 7.99 -5.02
C ASP A 106 -11.02 8.55 -3.64
N PRO A 107 -10.45 7.75 -2.69
CA PRO A 107 -10.05 8.24 -1.38
C PRO A 107 -9.07 9.41 -1.44
N ARG A 108 -8.16 9.42 -2.42
CA ARG A 108 -7.23 10.54 -2.64
C ARG A 108 -7.97 11.82 -3.01
N GLY A 109 -8.98 11.71 -3.87
CA GLY A 109 -9.85 12.84 -4.22
C GLY A 109 -10.63 13.37 -3.02
N VAL A 110 -11.04 12.50 -2.09
CA VAL A 110 -11.69 12.93 -0.83
C VAL A 110 -10.73 13.76 0.02
N VAL A 111 -9.49 13.29 0.19
CA VAL A 111 -8.47 14.02 0.96
C VAL A 111 -8.12 15.36 0.30
N ALA A 112 -7.97 15.40 -1.01
CA ALA A 112 -7.71 16.65 -1.74
C ALA A 112 -8.82 17.68 -1.48
N ARG A 113 -10.08 17.29 -1.61
CA ARG A 113 -11.21 18.18 -1.31
C ARG A 113 -11.23 18.64 0.15
N ALA A 114 -10.86 17.79 1.09
CA ALA A 114 -10.78 18.15 2.50
C ALA A 114 -9.69 19.20 2.77
N VAL A 115 -8.52 19.05 2.13
CA VAL A 115 -7.42 20.00 2.20
C VAL A 115 -7.81 21.35 1.58
N ASP A 116 -8.47 21.33 0.41
CA ASP A 116 -8.93 22.55 -0.25
C ASP A 116 -10.00 23.26 0.59
N TYR A 117 -10.90 22.52 1.21
CA TYR A 117 -11.89 23.08 2.13
C TYR A 117 -11.24 23.71 3.36
N MET A 118 -10.29 23.02 3.99
CA MET A 118 -9.52 23.55 5.13
C MET A 118 -8.85 24.89 4.78
N ARG A 119 -8.20 24.96 3.62
CA ARG A 119 -7.55 26.18 3.11
C ARG A 119 -8.56 27.30 2.83
N SER A 120 -9.71 26.97 2.24
CA SER A 120 -10.75 27.95 1.92
C SER A 120 -11.35 28.62 3.16
N LEU A 121 -11.33 27.92 4.29
CA LEU A 121 -11.78 28.46 5.57
C LEU A 121 -10.73 29.35 6.28
N GLY A 122 -9.49 29.37 5.77
CA GLY A 122 -8.38 30.09 6.40
C GLY A 122 -7.95 29.55 7.76
N ILE A 123 -8.33 28.31 8.09
CA ILE A 123 -8.02 27.68 9.39
C ILE A 123 -6.56 27.22 9.41
N ALA A 124 -6.12 26.54 8.33
CA ALA A 124 -4.77 26.04 8.17
C ALA A 124 -4.45 25.84 6.68
N ASP A 125 -3.19 25.79 6.33
CA ASP A 125 -2.69 25.47 4.99
C ASP A 125 -2.12 24.06 4.89
N THR A 126 -1.77 23.46 6.02
CA THR A 126 -1.10 22.16 6.12
C THR A 126 -1.70 21.33 7.25
N ALA A 127 -1.86 20.03 6.99
CA ALA A 127 -2.24 19.03 7.98
C ALA A 127 -1.12 17.97 8.09
N PHE A 128 -0.72 17.65 9.33
CA PHE A 128 0.27 16.63 9.63
C PHE A 128 -0.43 15.36 10.15
N PHE A 129 -0.04 14.22 9.62
CA PHE A 129 -0.51 12.90 10.08
C PHE A 129 0.69 12.04 10.43
N ALA A 130 0.58 11.29 11.50
CA ALA A 130 1.60 10.35 11.97
C ALA A 130 0.96 8.95 12.08
N PRO A 131 1.01 8.12 11.04
CA PRO A 131 0.52 6.75 11.11
C PRO A 131 1.41 5.91 12.02
N GLU A 132 0.80 5.03 12.81
CA GLU A 132 1.47 4.02 13.62
C GLU A 132 1.29 2.67 12.92
N ALA A 133 2.40 2.09 12.41
CA ALA A 133 2.38 0.78 11.78
C ALA A 133 2.65 -0.30 12.82
N GLU A 134 1.64 -1.14 13.10
CA GLU A 134 1.74 -2.25 14.04
C GLU A 134 1.77 -3.58 13.28
N PHE A 135 2.59 -4.50 13.72
CA PHE A 135 2.73 -5.83 13.09
C PHE A 135 3.16 -6.87 14.11
N TYR A 136 2.94 -8.14 13.75
CA TYR A 136 3.39 -9.29 14.52
C TYR A 136 4.54 -10.00 13.81
N VAL A 137 5.47 -10.52 14.60
CA VAL A 137 6.53 -11.40 14.11
C VAL A 137 6.26 -12.81 14.64
N PHE A 138 6.24 -13.78 13.74
CA PHE A 138 5.99 -15.17 14.08
C PHE A 138 7.16 -16.07 13.65
N ASP A 139 7.39 -17.15 14.37
CA ASP A 139 8.38 -18.17 14.01
C ASP A 139 7.91 -19.03 12.84
N SER A 140 6.61 -19.28 12.76
CA SER A 140 6.01 -20.00 11.64
C SER A 140 4.58 -19.55 11.39
N VAL A 141 4.21 -19.45 10.12
CA VAL A 141 2.84 -19.20 9.68
C VAL A 141 2.46 -20.24 8.63
N ARG A 142 1.40 -20.99 8.89
CA ARG A 142 0.79 -21.92 7.94
C ARG A 142 -0.65 -21.53 7.71
N PHE A 143 -1.09 -21.47 6.47
CA PHE A 143 -2.46 -21.12 6.16
C PHE A 143 -2.97 -21.89 4.94
N LYS A 144 -4.28 -22.08 4.90
CA LYS A 144 -5.00 -22.61 3.75
C LYS A 144 -6.29 -21.81 3.59
N THR A 145 -6.49 -21.27 2.41
CA THR A 145 -7.72 -20.53 2.07
C THR A 145 -8.40 -21.22 0.90
N GLY A 146 -9.65 -21.56 1.03
CA GLY A 146 -10.53 -22.10 0.01
C GLY A 146 -11.80 -21.27 -0.13
N ILE A 147 -12.67 -21.63 -1.07
CA ILE A 147 -13.92 -20.90 -1.34
C ILE A 147 -14.84 -20.93 -0.10
N ASN A 148 -14.85 -22.03 0.64
CA ASN A 148 -15.76 -22.29 1.75
C ASN A 148 -15.08 -22.52 3.10
N SER A 149 -13.77 -22.39 3.18
CA SER A 149 -13.03 -22.62 4.41
C SER A 149 -11.72 -21.81 4.44
N ALA A 150 -11.31 -21.41 5.65
CA ALA A 150 -10.00 -20.86 5.91
C ALA A 150 -9.46 -21.43 7.21
N VAL A 151 -8.18 -21.79 7.22
CA VAL A 151 -7.46 -22.28 8.40
C VAL A 151 -6.14 -21.54 8.46
N HIS A 152 -5.73 -21.15 9.66
CA HIS A 152 -4.39 -20.63 9.90
C HIS A 152 -3.83 -21.23 11.18
N GLU A 153 -2.53 -21.46 11.18
CA GLU A 153 -1.73 -21.85 12.35
C GLU A 153 -0.54 -20.91 12.40
N ILE A 154 -0.32 -20.33 13.54
CA ILE A 154 0.82 -19.44 13.81
C ILE A 154 1.59 -19.96 15.01
N GLU A 155 2.91 -19.91 14.93
CA GLU A 155 3.80 -20.25 16.02
C GLU A 155 4.67 -19.08 16.40
N SER A 156 4.80 -18.89 17.70
CA SER A 156 5.73 -17.94 18.29
C SER A 156 6.11 -18.47 19.67
N TYR A 157 7.39 -18.53 19.99
CA TYR A 157 7.83 -18.93 21.31
C TYR A 157 7.42 -17.93 22.40
N GLU A 158 7.08 -16.71 22.02
CA GLU A 158 6.44 -15.72 22.92
C GLU A 158 4.92 -15.88 23.02
N GLY A 159 4.32 -16.77 22.23
CA GLY A 159 2.88 -16.99 22.22
C GLY A 159 2.38 -17.57 23.52
N ALA A 160 1.21 -17.12 23.98
CA ALA A 160 0.59 -17.61 25.20
C ALA A 160 0.31 -19.12 25.18
N TRP A 161 0.16 -19.73 23.99
CA TRP A 161 -0.06 -21.15 23.79
C TRP A 161 1.21 -22.00 23.92
N ASN A 162 2.41 -21.39 23.88
CA ASN A 162 3.69 -22.08 24.05
C ASN A 162 4.13 -22.21 25.53
N THR A 163 3.21 -22.02 26.46
CA THR A 163 3.45 -22.22 27.88
C THR A 163 3.80 -23.66 28.16
N GLY A 164 5.00 -23.96 28.61
CA GLY A 164 5.47 -25.33 28.90
C GLY A 164 6.32 -25.98 27.81
N VAL A 165 6.54 -25.31 26.68
CA VAL A 165 7.59 -25.72 25.75
C VAL A 165 8.95 -25.42 26.37
N GLU A 166 9.79 -26.45 26.51
CA GLU A 166 11.11 -26.32 27.17
C GLU A 166 12.19 -25.85 26.20
N TYR A 167 12.13 -26.33 24.95
CA TYR A 167 13.05 -25.99 23.87
C TYR A 167 12.29 -25.75 22.57
N ASP A 168 12.78 -24.81 21.78
CA ASP A 168 12.33 -24.61 20.40
C ASP A 168 12.77 -25.73 19.47
N ALA A 169 12.24 -25.76 18.25
CA ALA A 169 12.56 -26.77 17.24
C ALA A 169 14.03 -26.82 16.85
N ASP A 170 14.77 -25.74 17.01
CA ASP A 170 16.21 -25.61 16.76
C ASP A 170 17.07 -25.95 18.00
N GLY A 171 16.44 -26.34 19.12
CA GLY A 171 17.12 -26.64 20.37
C GLY A 171 17.45 -25.44 21.26
N THR A 172 16.98 -24.26 20.92
CA THR A 172 17.11 -23.06 21.76
C THR A 172 16.20 -23.16 22.99
N PRO A 173 16.70 -22.95 24.21
CA PRO A 173 15.85 -22.98 25.40
C PRO A 173 14.73 -21.94 25.33
N ASN A 174 13.51 -22.36 25.66
CA ASN A 174 12.40 -21.44 25.84
C ASN A 174 12.72 -20.50 27.01
N ARG A 175 12.80 -19.21 26.72
CA ARG A 175 13.17 -18.16 27.69
C ARG A 175 12.05 -17.84 28.69
N GLY A 176 10.90 -18.48 28.53
CA GLY A 176 9.76 -18.34 29.45
C GLY A 176 9.02 -17.01 29.37
N TYR A 177 9.46 -16.12 28.51
CA TYR A 177 8.79 -14.83 28.33
C TYR A 177 7.48 -14.98 27.56
N ARG A 178 6.46 -14.30 28.02
CA ARG A 178 5.16 -14.22 27.38
C ARG A 178 4.71 -12.79 27.35
N THR A 179 4.43 -12.30 26.16
CA THR A 179 3.83 -10.97 26.02
C THR A 179 2.48 -10.95 26.70
N ARG A 180 2.34 -10.15 27.72
CA ARG A 180 1.09 -9.97 28.46
C ARG A 180 0.16 -9.03 27.70
N VAL A 181 -1.14 -9.18 27.93
CA VAL A 181 -2.14 -8.23 27.43
C VAL A 181 -1.76 -6.81 27.89
N LYS A 182 -1.71 -5.87 26.94
CA LYS A 182 -1.25 -4.50 27.17
C LYS A 182 0.19 -4.38 27.69
N GLY A 183 1.06 -5.31 27.31
CA GLY A 183 2.48 -5.26 27.65
C GLY A 183 3.16 -4.06 27.02
N GLY A 184 2.82 -3.76 25.77
CA GLY A 184 3.38 -2.62 25.04
C GLY A 184 4.89 -2.75 24.78
N TYR A 185 5.52 -1.64 24.47
CA TYR A 185 6.96 -1.54 24.18
C TYR A 185 7.81 -0.97 25.34
N PHE A 186 7.21 -0.79 26.52
CA PHE A 186 7.93 -0.31 27.71
C PHE A 186 8.77 -1.37 28.43
N PRO A 187 8.43 -2.69 28.40
CA PRO A 187 9.28 -3.69 29.00
C PRO A 187 10.71 -3.63 28.47
N VAL A 188 11.67 -3.94 29.32
CA VAL A 188 13.10 -3.95 29.01
C VAL A 188 13.61 -5.39 29.05
N SER A 189 14.57 -5.70 28.16
CA SER A 189 15.25 -6.99 28.17
C SER A 189 15.68 -7.39 29.60
N PRO A 190 15.54 -8.67 30.03
CA PRO A 190 15.21 -9.86 29.22
C PRO A 190 13.71 -10.15 29.07
N THR A 191 12.82 -9.29 29.52
CA THR A 191 11.38 -9.49 29.45
C THR A 191 10.77 -9.05 28.12
N ASP A 192 11.51 -8.31 27.31
CA ASP A 192 11.17 -7.91 25.97
C ASP A 192 12.39 -8.11 25.06
N GLN A 193 12.24 -8.91 24.00
CA GLN A 193 13.33 -9.30 23.11
C GLN A 193 13.02 -9.00 21.65
#